data_b964adf20b58614bc713bc955c530985
#
_entry.id   b964adf20b58614bc713bc955c530985
#
_cell.length_a   1.000
_cell.length_b   1.000
_cell.length_c   1.000
_cell.angle_alpha   90.00
_cell.angle_beta   90.00
_cell.angle_gamma   90.00
#
_symmetry.space_group_name_H-M   'P 1'
#
loop_
_entity.id
_entity.type
_entity.pdbx_description
1 polymer ?
#
loop_
_entity_poly.entity_id
_entity_poly.type
_entity_poly.pdbx_seq_one_letter_code
_entity_poly.pdbx_strand_id
1 'polypeptide(L)'
;MDNKKDEKILELVNILKNTKYLVFFGGAGTSTDSGVKDFRGKNGLYKTLYKDRYRPEEVLSSDFFYSHRDIFMEYVEKELNINGLKPNKGHIALVELEKMGILKAVITQNIDDLHQVSGNKNVLELHGSLKRWYCLGCGKTSDKNFSCECGGIVRPDVTLYGESLNQAIVNEAIYQLEQADTLIVAGTSLTVYPAAYYLRYFRGKNLIIINDMDTQYDGEASLVIKDNFSYVMDKAVEKLKKV
;
A
#
# COMPACT_ATOMS: atom_id res chain seq x y z
N MET A 1 12.24 24.78 12.25
CA MET A 1 11.95 23.40 11.79
C MET A 1 11.31 23.36 10.42
N ASP A 2 10.55 24.35 9.99
CA ASP A 2 9.91 24.39 8.65
C ASP A 2 10.89 24.47 7.48
N ASN A 3 11.98 25.24 7.61
CA ASN A 3 12.91 25.47 6.51
C ASN A 3 13.56 24.16 5.94
N LYS A 4 13.95 23.23 6.81
CA LYS A 4 14.60 21.98 6.40
C LYS A 4 13.62 20.97 5.72
N LYS A 5 12.33 21.04 6.09
CA LYS A 5 11.29 20.24 5.42
C LYS A 5 10.99 20.78 4.03
N ASP A 6 10.86 22.10 3.91
CA ASP A 6 10.65 22.76 2.63
C ASP A 6 11.81 22.53 1.66
N GLU A 7 13.06 22.52 2.13
CA GLU A 7 14.24 22.19 1.33
C GLU A 7 14.15 20.78 0.75
N LYS A 8 13.79 19.77 1.57
CA LYS A 8 13.62 18.38 1.10
C LYS A 8 12.46 18.22 0.11
N ILE A 9 11.35 18.94 0.31
CA ILE A 9 10.26 18.95 -0.66
C ILE A 9 10.70 19.58 -1.98
N LEU A 10 11.50 20.64 -1.95
CA LEU A 10 12.08 21.24 -3.17
C LEU A 10 13.04 20.29 -3.87
N GLU A 11 13.84 19.55 -3.11
CA GLU A 11 14.71 18.50 -3.66
C GLU A 11 13.87 17.39 -4.34
N LEU A 12 12.79 16.93 -3.72
CA LEU A 12 11.83 16.00 -4.32
C LEU A 12 11.27 16.56 -5.63
N VAL A 13 10.84 17.81 -5.66
CA VAL A 13 10.34 18.45 -6.87
C VAL A 13 11.39 18.46 -7.98
N ASN A 14 12.65 18.78 -7.66
CA ASN A 14 13.74 18.77 -8.63
C ASN A 14 14.02 17.36 -9.19
N ILE A 15 13.91 16.31 -8.36
CA ILE A 15 14.01 14.93 -8.83
C ILE A 15 12.85 14.64 -9.78
N LEU A 16 11.60 14.94 -9.38
CA LEU A 16 10.40 14.62 -10.16
C LEU A 16 10.39 15.32 -11.53
N LYS A 17 10.92 16.54 -11.65
CA LYS A 17 11.05 17.25 -12.94
C LYS A 17 11.93 16.50 -13.95
N ASN A 18 12.92 15.76 -13.48
CA ASN A 18 13.86 15.05 -14.31
C ASN A 18 13.51 13.55 -14.45
N THR A 19 12.48 13.10 -13.76
CA THR A 19 12.00 11.71 -13.76
C THR A 19 11.20 11.42 -15.02
N LYS A 20 11.51 10.31 -15.68
CA LYS A 20 10.78 9.81 -16.85
C LYS A 20 9.94 8.58 -16.54
N TYR A 21 10.38 7.80 -15.56
CA TYR A 21 9.72 6.55 -15.17
C TYR A 21 9.69 6.43 -13.65
N LEU A 22 8.66 7.00 -13.05
CA LEU A 22 8.41 6.89 -11.62
C LEU A 22 7.59 5.63 -11.32
N VAL A 23 8.04 4.86 -10.34
CA VAL A 23 7.24 3.84 -9.67
C VAL A 23 7.03 4.27 -8.23
N PHE A 24 5.82 4.06 -7.73
CA PHE A 24 5.47 4.27 -6.33
C PHE A 24 5.27 2.93 -5.63
N PHE A 25 5.84 2.77 -4.43
CA PHE A 25 5.68 1.58 -3.59
C PHE A 25 5.13 2.00 -2.23
N GLY A 26 3.89 1.61 -1.93
CA GLY A 26 3.15 2.06 -0.75
C GLY A 26 2.77 0.95 0.22
N GLY A 27 2.66 1.31 1.51
CA GLY A 27 2.08 0.49 2.57
C GLY A 27 1.02 1.24 3.37
N ALA A 28 0.54 0.67 4.47
CA ALA A 28 -0.62 1.14 5.23
C ALA A 28 -0.50 2.59 5.75
N GLY A 29 0.72 3.07 5.99
CA GLY A 29 0.96 4.47 6.36
C GLY A 29 0.54 5.48 5.30
N THR A 30 0.38 5.08 4.04
CA THR A 30 -0.15 5.97 2.98
C THR A 30 -1.63 6.26 3.12
N SER A 31 -2.36 5.44 3.87
CA SER A 31 -3.82 5.52 4.05
C SER A 31 -4.25 6.00 5.44
N THR A 32 -3.32 6.32 6.35
CA THR A 32 -3.66 6.77 7.71
C THR A 32 -4.49 8.05 7.72
N ASP A 33 -4.16 9.01 6.87
CA ASP A 33 -4.95 10.26 6.71
C ASP A 33 -6.32 10.03 6.06
N SER A 34 -6.56 8.85 5.52
CA SER A 34 -7.87 8.41 5.02
C SER A 34 -8.71 7.71 6.09
N GLY A 35 -8.16 7.53 7.32
CA GLY A 35 -8.81 6.86 8.43
C GLY A 35 -8.51 5.35 8.53
N VAL A 36 -7.63 4.80 7.68
CA VAL A 36 -7.17 3.42 7.79
C VAL A 36 -6.18 3.31 8.96
N LYS A 37 -6.39 2.34 9.84
CA LYS A 37 -5.38 2.00 10.85
C LYS A 37 -4.20 1.32 10.17
N ASP A 38 -3.00 1.78 10.42
CA ASP A 38 -1.81 1.03 10.01
C ASP A 38 -1.60 -0.21 10.89
N PHE A 39 -0.65 -1.05 10.52
CA PHE A 39 -0.38 -2.29 11.26
C PHE A 39 0.68 -2.11 12.35
N ARG A 40 1.75 -1.33 12.12
CA ARG A 40 2.96 -1.26 12.96
C ARG A 40 3.29 0.11 13.49
N GLY A 41 2.65 1.17 13.00
CA GLY A 41 2.83 2.55 13.42
C GLY A 41 2.51 2.79 14.89
N LYS A 42 2.51 4.05 15.31
CA LYS A 42 2.34 4.42 16.72
C LYS A 42 1.07 3.83 17.36
N ASN A 43 -0.02 3.75 16.60
CA ASN A 43 -1.33 3.21 17.02
C ASN A 43 -1.71 1.99 16.17
N GLY A 44 -0.71 1.23 15.69
CA GLY A 44 -0.90 0.13 14.75
C GLY A 44 -1.66 -1.05 15.34
N LEU A 45 -2.41 -1.75 14.48
CA LEU A 45 -3.26 -2.89 14.85
C LEU A 45 -2.47 -4.00 15.57
N TYR A 46 -1.19 -4.18 15.26
CA TYR A 46 -0.37 -5.27 15.84
C TYR A 46 0.12 -5.00 17.26
N LYS A 47 -0.22 -3.85 17.86
CA LYS A 47 0.17 -3.52 19.24
C LYS A 47 -0.76 -4.09 20.30
N THR A 48 -1.98 -4.49 19.91
CA THR A 48 -2.98 -5.01 20.82
C THR A 48 -3.47 -6.37 20.35
N LEU A 49 -3.84 -7.23 21.32
CA LEU A 49 -4.47 -8.50 21.01
C LEU A 49 -5.93 -8.27 20.62
N TYR A 50 -6.39 -8.98 19.61
CA TYR A 50 -7.81 -9.04 19.30
C TYR A 50 -8.55 -9.94 20.29
N LYS A 51 -9.61 -9.44 20.88
CA LYS A 51 -10.36 -10.12 21.96
C LYS A 51 -9.46 -10.58 23.12
N ASP A 52 -8.41 -9.79 23.46
CA ASP A 52 -7.43 -10.07 24.51
C ASP A 52 -6.75 -11.46 24.39
N ARG A 53 -6.79 -12.07 23.22
CA ARG A 53 -6.34 -13.44 23.00
C ARG A 53 -5.49 -13.63 21.75
N TYR A 54 -5.91 -13.09 20.61
CA TYR A 54 -5.32 -13.40 19.32
C TYR A 54 -4.42 -12.27 18.84
N ARG A 55 -3.25 -12.60 18.31
CA ARG A 55 -2.43 -11.62 17.59
C ARG A 55 -3.07 -11.31 16.23
N PRO A 56 -3.11 -10.06 15.80
CA PRO A 56 -3.67 -9.71 14.48
C PRO A 56 -3.04 -10.48 13.31
N GLU A 57 -1.71 -10.75 13.37
CA GLU A 57 -1.04 -11.55 12.35
C GLU A 57 -1.54 -13.01 12.34
N GLU A 58 -1.88 -13.55 13.51
CA GLU A 58 -2.49 -14.89 13.63
C GLU A 58 -3.88 -14.88 13.00
N VAL A 59 -4.72 -13.90 13.35
CA VAL A 59 -6.08 -13.76 12.79
C VAL A 59 -6.04 -13.65 11.26
N LEU A 60 -5.05 -12.93 10.71
CA LEU A 60 -4.88 -12.72 9.28
C LEU A 60 -4.08 -13.85 8.59
N SER A 61 -3.97 -15.03 9.21
CA SER A 61 -3.34 -16.19 8.59
C SER A 61 -4.36 -17.10 7.89
N SER A 62 -3.89 -17.84 6.90
CA SER A 62 -4.65 -18.87 6.19
C SER A 62 -5.19 -19.95 7.16
N ASP A 63 -4.33 -20.44 8.04
CA ASP A 63 -4.70 -21.48 9.01
C ASP A 63 -5.82 -21.01 9.94
N PHE A 64 -5.75 -19.76 10.40
CA PHE A 64 -6.77 -19.17 11.24
C PHE A 64 -8.09 -18.97 10.49
N PHE A 65 -8.04 -18.53 9.25
CA PHE A 65 -9.24 -18.40 8.42
C PHE A 65 -10.00 -19.70 8.29
N TYR A 66 -9.32 -20.83 8.08
CA TYR A 66 -9.97 -22.13 7.96
C TYR A 66 -10.44 -22.71 9.30
N SER A 67 -9.74 -22.42 10.40
CA SER A 67 -10.07 -22.97 11.72
C SER A 67 -11.03 -22.12 12.54
N HIS A 68 -11.05 -20.78 12.34
CA HIS A 68 -11.82 -19.80 13.13
C HIS A 68 -12.48 -18.76 12.24
N ARG A 69 -13.17 -19.21 11.21
CA ARG A 69 -13.72 -18.35 10.17
C ARG A 69 -14.60 -17.20 10.70
N ASP A 70 -15.46 -17.49 11.67
CA ASP A 70 -16.37 -16.48 12.24
C ASP A 70 -15.59 -15.35 12.93
N ILE A 71 -14.54 -15.68 13.64
CA ILE A 71 -13.66 -14.69 14.29
C ILE A 71 -12.88 -13.90 13.23
N PHE A 72 -12.38 -14.54 12.19
CA PHE A 72 -11.72 -13.88 11.07
C PHE A 72 -12.65 -12.87 10.38
N MET A 73 -13.88 -13.28 10.09
CA MET A 73 -14.87 -12.42 9.43
C MET A 73 -15.25 -11.22 10.29
N GLU A 74 -15.46 -11.45 11.60
CA GLU A 74 -15.71 -10.37 12.55
C GLU A 74 -14.53 -9.38 12.62
N TYR A 75 -13.29 -9.90 12.60
CA TYR A 75 -12.10 -9.05 12.59
C TYR A 75 -12.02 -8.19 11.33
N VAL A 76 -12.24 -8.77 10.15
CA VAL A 76 -12.27 -8.04 8.88
C VAL A 76 -13.33 -6.95 8.90
N GLU A 77 -14.51 -7.23 9.43
CA GLU A 77 -15.63 -6.27 9.48
C GLU A 77 -15.36 -5.12 10.46
N LYS A 78 -14.77 -5.40 11.63
CA LYS A 78 -14.56 -4.41 12.69
C LYS A 78 -13.25 -3.62 12.54
N GLU A 79 -12.16 -4.32 12.27
CA GLU A 79 -10.81 -3.73 12.32
C GLU A 79 -10.29 -3.30 10.94
N LEU A 80 -10.73 -3.97 9.87
CA LEU A 80 -10.31 -3.69 8.50
C LEU A 80 -11.43 -3.06 7.65
N ASN A 81 -12.39 -2.43 8.29
CA ASN A 81 -13.51 -1.81 7.59
C ASN A 81 -13.04 -0.65 6.71
N ILE A 82 -13.25 -0.80 5.40
CA ILE A 82 -12.90 0.20 4.38
C ILE A 82 -14.11 0.98 3.85
N ASN A 83 -15.30 0.79 4.44
CA ASN A 83 -16.50 1.46 3.97
C ASN A 83 -16.45 2.95 4.30
N GLY A 84 -16.81 3.77 3.32
CA GLY A 84 -16.87 5.23 3.48
C GLY A 84 -15.51 5.93 3.51
N LEU A 85 -14.38 5.20 3.42
CA LEU A 85 -13.06 5.80 3.31
C LEU A 85 -12.94 6.61 2.02
N LYS A 86 -12.19 7.71 2.10
CA LYS A 86 -11.92 8.58 0.95
C LYS A 86 -10.41 8.70 0.75
N PRO A 87 -9.95 8.74 -0.51
CA PRO A 87 -8.56 9.03 -0.81
C PRO A 87 -8.11 10.34 -0.15
N ASN A 88 -6.90 10.35 0.40
CA ASN A 88 -6.28 11.55 0.92
C ASN A 88 -5.51 12.29 -0.19
N LYS A 89 -4.93 13.44 0.15
CA LYS A 89 -4.20 14.29 -0.79
C LYS A 89 -2.99 13.61 -1.42
N GLY A 90 -2.34 12.68 -0.74
CA GLY A 90 -1.24 11.88 -1.29
C GLY A 90 -1.68 10.97 -2.42
N HIS A 91 -2.83 10.29 -2.27
CA HIS A 91 -3.42 9.50 -3.35
C HIS A 91 -3.76 10.37 -4.57
N ILE A 92 -4.36 11.55 -4.35
CA ILE A 92 -4.68 12.50 -5.43
C ILE A 92 -3.40 13.00 -6.12
N ALA A 93 -2.34 13.26 -5.36
CA ALA A 93 -1.05 13.67 -5.90
C ALA A 93 -0.45 12.59 -6.84
N LEU A 94 -0.58 11.31 -6.50
CA LEU A 94 -0.15 10.22 -7.39
C LEU A 94 -0.95 10.19 -8.69
N VAL A 95 -2.26 10.44 -8.65
CA VAL A 95 -3.09 10.55 -9.87
C VAL A 95 -2.60 11.70 -10.76
N GLU A 96 -2.25 12.83 -10.17
CA GLU A 96 -1.73 13.97 -10.95
C GLU A 96 -0.38 13.64 -11.61
N LEU A 97 0.52 12.93 -10.91
CA LEU A 97 1.78 12.46 -11.50
C LEU A 97 1.55 11.44 -12.63
N GLU A 98 0.53 10.59 -12.51
CA GLU A 98 0.14 9.66 -13.58
C GLU A 98 -0.41 10.42 -14.80
N LYS A 99 -1.27 11.43 -14.60
CA LYS A 99 -1.77 12.31 -15.68
C LYS A 99 -0.66 13.09 -16.38
N MET A 100 0.37 13.48 -15.65
CA MET A 100 1.57 14.12 -16.22
C MET A 100 2.45 13.14 -17.00
N GLY A 101 2.14 11.83 -16.96
CA GLY A 101 2.93 10.78 -17.60
C GLY A 101 4.24 10.45 -16.86
N ILE A 102 4.44 10.97 -15.66
CA ILE A 102 5.61 10.71 -14.81
C ILE A 102 5.47 9.37 -14.10
N LEU A 103 4.37 9.18 -13.34
CA LEU A 103 4.07 7.93 -12.64
C LEU A 103 3.58 6.86 -13.61
N LYS A 104 4.23 5.69 -13.60
CA LYS A 104 3.93 4.56 -14.48
C LYS A 104 3.19 3.43 -13.79
N ALA A 105 3.48 3.21 -12.50
CA ALA A 105 2.79 2.21 -11.69
C ALA A 105 2.75 2.59 -10.22
N VAL A 106 1.68 2.19 -9.56
CA VAL A 106 1.55 2.14 -8.11
C VAL A 106 1.63 0.68 -7.69
N ILE A 107 2.65 0.31 -6.92
CA ILE A 107 2.75 -0.99 -6.27
C ILE A 107 2.30 -0.78 -4.82
N THR A 108 1.28 -1.49 -4.39
CA THR A 108 0.73 -1.29 -3.04
C THR A 108 0.63 -2.60 -2.26
N GLN A 109 0.93 -2.52 -0.97
CA GLN A 109 0.66 -3.57 0.01
C GLN A 109 -0.74 -3.42 0.63
N ASN A 110 -1.41 -2.29 0.36
CA ASN A 110 -2.73 -2.01 0.90
C ASN A 110 -3.83 -2.81 0.19
N ILE A 111 -4.89 -3.07 0.95
CA ILE A 111 -6.06 -3.82 0.52
C ILE A 111 -7.33 -2.95 0.53
N ASP A 112 -7.17 -1.61 0.56
CA ASP A 112 -8.22 -0.62 0.78
C ASP A 112 -8.84 -0.01 -0.50
N ASP A 113 -8.25 -0.27 -1.67
CA ASP A 113 -8.62 0.27 -2.99
C ASP A 113 -8.50 1.79 -3.14
N LEU A 114 -7.89 2.51 -2.19
CA LEU A 114 -7.88 3.98 -2.23
C LEU A 114 -7.12 4.55 -3.43
N HIS A 115 -6.11 3.87 -3.95
CA HIS A 115 -5.43 4.28 -5.18
C HIS A 115 -6.35 4.21 -6.39
N GLN A 116 -7.12 3.14 -6.54
CA GLN A 116 -8.10 2.98 -7.62
C GLN A 116 -9.26 3.99 -7.47
N VAL A 117 -9.78 4.14 -6.25
CA VAL A 117 -10.85 5.10 -5.95
C VAL A 117 -10.41 6.53 -6.21
N SER A 118 -9.12 6.86 -6.02
CA SER A 118 -8.58 8.19 -6.35
C SER A 118 -8.46 8.43 -7.85
N GLY A 119 -8.38 7.36 -8.66
CA GLY A 119 -8.32 7.42 -10.12
C GLY A 119 -7.01 6.94 -10.75
N ASN A 120 -6.08 6.37 -9.98
CA ASN A 120 -4.90 5.69 -10.55
C ASN A 120 -5.35 4.47 -11.35
N LYS A 121 -4.73 4.26 -12.52
CA LYS A 121 -5.10 3.22 -13.48
C LYS A 121 -4.23 1.98 -13.38
N ASN A 122 -2.91 2.18 -13.23
CA ASN A 122 -1.96 1.08 -13.12
C ASN A 122 -1.60 0.85 -11.64
N VAL A 123 -2.43 0.06 -10.95
CA VAL A 123 -2.26 -0.27 -9.54
C VAL A 123 -2.03 -1.77 -9.39
N LEU A 124 -0.88 -2.14 -8.83
CA LEU A 124 -0.46 -3.51 -8.59
C LEU A 124 -0.63 -3.84 -7.10
N GLU A 125 -1.72 -4.53 -6.77
CA GLU A 125 -2.10 -4.89 -5.41
C GLU A 125 -1.41 -6.19 -4.98
N LEU A 126 -0.26 -6.10 -4.33
CA LEU A 126 0.51 -7.28 -3.91
C LEU A 126 -0.26 -8.19 -2.95
N HIS A 127 -1.14 -7.63 -2.14
CA HIS A 127 -1.91 -8.37 -1.14
C HIS A 127 -3.40 -8.48 -1.48
N GLY A 128 -3.81 -8.12 -2.71
CA GLY A 128 -5.20 -8.17 -3.14
C GLY A 128 -6.06 -7.02 -2.62
N SER A 129 -7.38 -7.21 -2.46
CA SER A 129 -8.33 -6.17 -2.08
C SER A 129 -9.52 -6.69 -1.28
N LEU A 130 -9.94 -5.92 -0.27
CA LEU A 130 -11.17 -6.14 0.50
C LEU A 130 -12.45 -5.76 -0.27
N LYS A 131 -12.34 -5.11 -1.43
CA LYS A 131 -13.47 -4.82 -2.31
C LYS A 131 -13.92 -6.03 -3.12
N ARG A 132 -13.06 -7.00 -3.32
CA ARG A 132 -13.35 -8.21 -4.08
C ARG A 132 -13.50 -9.40 -3.15
N TRP A 133 -14.52 -10.20 -3.43
CA TRP A 133 -14.83 -11.42 -2.70
C TRP A 133 -15.09 -12.54 -3.71
N TYR A 134 -14.75 -13.76 -3.38
CA TYR A 134 -14.97 -14.90 -4.26
C TYR A 134 -15.22 -16.18 -3.50
N CYS A 135 -15.89 -17.12 -4.15
CA CYS A 135 -16.15 -18.45 -3.63
C CYS A 135 -15.01 -19.41 -3.93
N LEU A 136 -14.46 -20.05 -2.92
CA LEU A 136 -13.41 -21.08 -3.08
C LEU A 136 -13.87 -22.32 -3.86
N GLY A 137 -15.18 -22.64 -3.82
CA GLY A 137 -15.72 -23.82 -4.49
C GLY A 137 -15.94 -23.64 -5.98
N CYS A 138 -16.46 -22.49 -6.44
CA CYS A 138 -16.83 -22.28 -7.81
C CYS A 138 -16.16 -21.07 -8.50
N GLY A 139 -15.35 -20.29 -7.78
CA GLY A 139 -14.65 -19.12 -8.29
C GLY A 139 -15.54 -17.89 -8.58
N LYS A 140 -16.86 -17.99 -8.40
CA LYS A 140 -17.76 -16.85 -8.64
C LYS A 140 -17.43 -15.70 -7.68
N THR A 141 -17.44 -14.47 -8.20
CA THR A 141 -17.39 -13.26 -7.38
C THR A 141 -18.64 -13.14 -6.52
N SER A 142 -18.50 -12.60 -5.33
CA SER A 142 -19.58 -12.43 -4.35
C SER A 142 -19.60 -11.03 -3.78
N ASP A 143 -20.77 -10.50 -3.54
CA ASP A 143 -20.99 -9.19 -2.90
C ASP A 143 -20.99 -9.32 -1.37
N LYS A 144 -19.87 -9.75 -0.76
CA LYS A 144 -19.72 -9.90 0.70
C LYS A 144 -20.72 -10.85 1.38
N ASN A 145 -21.55 -11.58 0.66
CA ASN A 145 -22.37 -12.62 1.24
C ASN A 145 -21.49 -13.80 1.63
N PHE A 146 -21.54 -14.19 2.89
CA PHE A 146 -20.71 -15.26 3.45
C PHE A 146 -21.10 -16.67 2.99
N SER A 147 -22.08 -16.79 2.10
CA SER A 147 -22.55 -18.03 1.51
C SER A 147 -22.64 -17.91 -0.01
N CYS A 148 -22.23 -18.98 -0.70
CA CYS A 148 -22.43 -19.10 -2.14
C CYS A 148 -23.52 -20.14 -2.43
N GLU A 149 -24.29 -19.94 -3.50
CA GLU A 149 -25.33 -20.89 -3.95
C GLU A 149 -24.80 -22.32 -4.16
N CYS A 150 -23.50 -22.46 -4.46
CA CYS A 150 -22.85 -23.78 -4.59
C CYS A 150 -22.49 -24.44 -3.23
N GLY A 151 -22.78 -23.77 -2.11
CA GLY A 151 -22.38 -24.22 -0.77
C GLY A 151 -20.90 -24.00 -0.43
N GLY A 152 -20.12 -23.42 -1.33
CA GLY A 152 -18.70 -23.14 -1.13
C GLY A 152 -18.44 -21.96 -0.20
N ILE A 153 -17.24 -21.96 0.39
CA ILE A 153 -16.75 -20.92 1.28
C ILE A 153 -16.46 -19.64 0.49
N VAL A 154 -17.03 -18.51 0.89
CA VAL A 154 -16.71 -17.16 0.36
C VAL A 154 -15.66 -16.50 1.23
N ARG A 155 -14.69 -15.83 0.62
CA ARG A 155 -13.63 -15.07 1.30
C ARG A 155 -13.28 -13.79 0.55
N PRO A 156 -12.65 -12.80 1.23
CA PRO A 156 -12.07 -11.66 0.55
C PRO A 156 -10.88 -12.09 -0.33
N ASP A 157 -10.68 -11.39 -1.45
CA ASP A 157 -9.53 -11.55 -2.34
C ASP A 157 -8.30 -10.87 -1.75
N VAL A 158 -7.86 -11.36 -0.59
CA VAL A 158 -6.71 -10.84 0.17
C VAL A 158 -5.73 -11.98 0.40
N THR A 159 -4.45 -11.72 0.20
CA THR A 159 -3.39 -12.69 0.53
C THR A 159 -3.18 -12.71 2.04
N LEU A 160 -3.42 -13.84 2.65
CA LEU A 160 -3.23 -14.08 4.09
C LEU A 160 -1.81 -14.55 4.40
N TYR A 161 -1.37 -14.40 5.64
CA TYR A 161 -0.12 -15.02 6.08
C TYR A 161 -0.16 -16.53 5.85
N GLY A 162 0.94 -17.06 5.28
CA GLY A 162 1.01 -18.46 4.85
C GLY A 162 0.60 -18.71 3.40
N GLU A 163 0.01 -17.72 2.71
CA GLU A 163 -0.32 -17.81 1.29
C GLU A 163 0.75 -17.17 0.41
N SER A 164 0.84 -17.63 -0.85
CA SER A 164 1.71 -17.04 -1.85
C SER A 164 1.05 -15.81 -2.49
N LEU A 165 1.85 -14.79 -2.79
CA LEU A 165 1.39 -13.66 -3.58
C LEU A 165 1.03 -14.10 -5.02
N ASN A 166 0.13 -13.35 -5.67
CA ASN A 166 -0.21 -13.58 -7.05
C ASN A 166 1.02 -13.36 -7.95
N GLN A 167 1.50 -14.43 -8.59
CA GLN A 167 2.73 -14.42 -9.36
C GLN A 167 2.67 -13.48 -10.57
N ALA A 168 1.51 -13.30 -11.19
CA ALA A 168 1.36 -12.37 -12.31
C ALA A 168 1.55 -10.92 -11.85
N ILE A 169 0.96 -10.55 -10.69
CA ILE A 169 1.13 -9.21 -10.09
C ILE A 169 2.58 -9.00 -9.66
N VAL A 170 3.20 -10.01 -9.06
CA VAL A 170 4.61 -9.95 -8.65
C VAL A 170 5.54 -9.75 -9.85
N ASN A 171 5.35 -10.51 -10.92
CA ASN A 171 6.17 -10.38 -12.13
C ASN A 171 6.04 -8.99 -12.76
N GLU A 172 4.81 -8.45 -12.80
CA GLU A 172 4.57 -7.10 -13.31
C GLU A 172 5.20 -6.04 -12.38
N ALA A 173 5.09 -6.20 -11.05
CA ALA A 173 5.73 -5.29 -10.10
C ALA A 173 7.27 -5.28 -10.25
N ILE A 174 7.89 -6.44 -10.42
CA ILE A 174 9.31 -6.56 -10.69
C ILE A 174 9.68 -5.85 -11.99
N TYR A 175 8.94 -6.10 -13.08
CA TYR A 175 9.16 -5.44 -14.36
C TYR A 175 9.10 -3.92 -14.22
N GLN A 176 8.09 -3.38 -13.54
CA GLN A 176 7.96 -1.94 -13.32
C GLN A 176 9.13 -1.37 -12.51
N LEU A 177 9.60 -2.09 -11.47
CA LEU A 177 10.75 -1.68 -10.67
C LEU A 177 12.06 -1.66 -11.48
N GLU A 178 12.26 -2.63 -12.38
CA GLU A 178 13.44 -2.70 -13.25
C GLU A 178 13.49 -1.57 -14.28
N GLN A 179 12.32 -1.09 -14.75
CA GLN A 179 12.23 0.03 -15.70
C GLN A 179 12.36 1.41 -15.04
N ALA A 180 12.16 1.50 -13.72
CA ALA A 180 12.10 2.77 -13.02
C ALA A 180 13.46 3.49 -12.93
N ASP A 181 13.50 4.77 -13.27
CA ASP A 181 14.63 5.66 -12.97
C ASP A 181 14.50 6.27 -11.56
N THR A 182 13.28 6.34 -11.06
CA THR A 182 12.92 6.90 -9.75
C THR A 182 11.89 6.00 -9.06
N LEU A 183 12.15 5.66 -7.80
CA LEU A 183 11.26 4.91 -6.92
C LEU A 183 10.93 5.74 -5.68
N ILE A 184 9.66 5.98 -5.45
CA ILE A 184 9.17 6.53 -4.17
C ILE A 184 8.61 5.40 -3.33
N VAL A 185 9.16 5.22 -2.14
CA VAL A 185 8.66 4.28 -1.12
C VAL A 185 8.02 5.09 0.00
N ALA A 186 6.77 4.80 0.36
CA ALA A 186 6.07 5.57 1.39
C ALA A 186 5.18 4.72 2.30
N GLY A 187 5.06 5.15 3.56
CA GLY A 187 4.10 4.60 4.51
C GLY A 187 4.26 3.10 4.79
N THR A 188 5.48 2.58 4.73
CA THR A 188 5.77 1.17 4.98
C THR A 188 7.00 1.00 5.88
N SER A 189 6.93 0.01 6.77
CA SER A 189 8.09 -0.39 7.59
C SER A 189 9.14 -1.18 6.81
N LEU A 190 8.80 -1.66 5.60
CA LEU A 190 9.62 -2.55 4.77
C LEU A 190 10.06 -3.84 5.49
N THR A 191 9.23 -4.33 6.42
CA THR A 191 9.47 -5.57 7.19
C THR A 191 8.55 -6.72 6.79
N VAL A 192 7.58 -6.50 5.88
CA VAL A 192 6.65 -7.53 5.40
C VAL A 192 7.24 -8.21 4.16
N TYR A 193 7.62 -9.46 4.34
CA TYR A 193 8.11 -10.30 3.26
C TYR A 193 6.99 -11.15 2.65
N PRO A 194 7.03 -11.46 1.33
CA PRO A 194 8.12 -11.13 0.40
C PRO A 194 8.05 -9.73 -0.24
N ALA A 195 7.00 -8.92 0.01
CA ALA A 195 6.79 -7.65 -0.68
C ALA A 195 7.98 -6.68 -0.56
N ALA A 196 8.57 -6.52 0.64
CA ALA A 196 9.73 -5.67 0.86
C ALA A 196 10.98 -6.13 0.07
N TYR A 197 11.09 -7.43 -0.20
CA TYR A 197 12.21 -7.98 -0.95
C TYR A 197 12.23 -7.54 -2.41
N TYR A 198 11.10 -7.19 -2.99
CA TYR A 198 11.03 -6.79 -4.40
C TYR A 198 11.69 -5.44 -4.67
N LEU A 199 11.89 -4.57 -3.67
CA LEU A 199 12.63 -3.32 -3.85
C LEU A 199 14.05 -3.54 -4.40
N ARG A 200 14.64 -4.70 -4.15
CA ARG A 200 15.97 -5.08 -4.68
C ARG A 200 16.05 -5.11 -6.21
N TYR A 201 14.93 -5.18 -6.90
CA TYR A 201 14.87 -5.15 -8.37
C TYR A 201 14.96 -3.73 -8.93
N PHE A 202 14.76 -2.71 -8.10
CA PHE A 202 15.02 -1.32 -8.51
C PHE A 202 16.52 -1.12 -8.79
N ARG A 203 16.83 -0.53 -9.96
CA ARG A 203 18.19 -0.23 -10.41
C ARG A 203 18.36 1.23 -10.81
N GLY A 204 17.31 2.03 -10.63
CA GLY A 204 17.30 3.44 -10.98
C GLY A 204 18.18 4.29 -10.06
N LYS A 205 18.27 5.56 -10.41
CA LYS A 205 19.18 6.51 -9.73
C LYS A 205 18.60 7.02 -8.41
N ASN A 206 17.27 7.23 -8.34
CA ASN A 206 16.65 7.97 -7.25
C ASN A 206 15.75 7.06 -6.44
N LEU A 207 16.23 6.58 -5.28
CA LEU A 207 15.40 5.96 -4.25
C LEU A 207 14.99 7.03 -3.25
N ILE A 208 13.69 7.28 -3.12
CA ILE A 208 13.12 8.28 -2.23
C ILE A 208 12.28 7.58 -1.18
N ILE A 209 12.51 7.88 0.10
CA ILE A 209 11.72 7.32 1.21
C ILE A 209 10.95 8.44 1.90
N ILE A 210 9.62 8.29 1.96
CA ILE A 210 8.71 9.19 2.68
C ILE A 210 8.03 8.38 3.78
N ASN A 211 8.50 8.50 5.01
CA ASN A 211 8.01 7.67 6.11
C ASN A 211 8.25 8.35 7.47
N ASP A 212 7.30 8.20 8.41
CA ASP A 212 7.44 8.79 9.74
C ASP A 212 8.51 8.10 10.59
N MET A 213 8.76 6.82 10.35
CA MET A 213 9.74 5.99 11.06
C MET A 213 10.94 5.67 10.18
N ASP A 214 12.04 5.28 10.82
CA ASP A 214 13.22 4.80 10.13
C ASP A 214 12.94 3.45 9.42
N THR A 215 13.62 3.26 8.29
CA THR A 215 13.60 2.01 7.54
C THR A 215 15.03 1.49 7.33
N GLN A 216 15.16 0.19 7.08
CA GLN A 216 16.46 -0.41 6.77
C GLN A 216 17.10 0.11 5.46
N TYR A 217 16.32 0.78 4.61
CA TYR A 217 16.77 1.32 3.33
C TYR A 217 17.11 2.82 3.38
N ASP A 218 16.98 3.48 4.53
CA ASP A 218 17.27 4.93 4.64
C ASP A 218 18.70 5.28 4.26
N GLY A 219 19.66 4.37 4.54
CA GLY A 219 21.06 4.57 4.19
C GLY A 219 21.39 4.41 2.70
N GLU A 220 20.49 3.77 1.93
CA GLU A 220 20.62 3.58 0.48
C GLU A 220 19.84 4.62 -0.31
N ALA A 221 18.92 5.35 0.36
CA ALA A 221 18.06 6.31 -0.28
C ALA A 221 18.81 7.59 -0.69
N SER A 222 18.53 8.08 -1.88
CA SER A 222 19.02 9.38 -2.35
C SER A 222 18.34 10.55 -1.62
N LEU A 223 17.10 10.36 -1.16
CA LEU A 223 16.35 11.34 -0.38
C LEU A 223 15.45 10.64 0.65
N VAL A 224 15.56 11.06 1.92
CA VAL A 224 14.71 10.59 3.00
C VAL A 224 13.93 11.76 3.59
N ILE A 225 12.60 11.69 3.56
CA ILE A 225 11.70 12.70 4.14
C ILE A 225 10.93 12.05 5.30
N LYS A 226 11.29 12.42 6.53
CA LYS A 226 10.62 11.94 7.75
C LYS A 226 9.38 12.79 8.02
N ASP A 227 8.32 12.52 7.27
CA ASP A 227 7.05 13.23 7.38
C ASP A 227 5.90 12.41 6.80
N ASN A 228 4.69 12.92 7.02
CA ASN A 228 3.45 12.34 6.50
C ASN A 228 3.42 12.31 4.97
N PHE A 229 3.11 11.14 4.40
CA PHE A 229 3.04 10.92 2.96
C PHE A 229 2.09 11.89 2.26
N SER A 230 0.87 12.05 2.80
CA SER A 230 -0.18 12.88 2.19
C SER A 230 0.26 14.34 2.08
N TYR A 231 0.87 14.88 3.15
CA TYR A 231 1.39 16.23 3.17
C TYR A 231 2.55 16.43 2.18
N VAL A 232 3.54 15.55 2.21
CA VAL A 232 4.73 15.66 1.35
C VAL A 232 4.36 15.62 -0.12
N MET A 233 3.53 14.65 -0.52
CA MET A 233 3.16 14.48 -1.92
C MET A 233 2.25 15.61 -2.43
N ASP A 234 1.29 16.07 -1.60
CA ASP A 234 0.46 17.24 -1.92
C ASP A 234 1.34 18.47 -2.21
N LYS A 235 2.26 18.79 -1.31
CA LYS A 235 3.17 19.94 -1.46
C LYS A 235 4.13 19.80 -2.63
N ALA A 236 4.67 18.62 -2.86
CA ALA A 236 5.57 18.38 -3.98
C ALA A 236 4.86 18.58 -5.33
N VAL A 237 3.67 18.01 -5.51
CA VAL A 237 2.91 18.11 -6.74
C VAL A 237 2.35 19.51 -6.93
N GLU A 238 1.89 20.18 -5.87
CA GLU A 238 1.49 21.61 -5.93
C GLU A 238 2.62 22.51 -6.47
N LYS A 239 3.85 22.31 -5.96
CA LYS A 239 5.03 23.05 -6.42
C LYS A 239 5.43 22.65 -7.85
N LEU A 240 5.38 21.36 -8.19
CA LEU A 240 5.72 20.84 -9.52
C LEU A 240 4.83 21.43 -10.63
N LYS A 241 3.54 21.65 -10.36
CA LYS A 241 2.57 22.27 -11.29
C LYS A 241 2.84 23.74 -11.59
N LYS A 242 3.58 24.43 -10.73
CA LYS A 242 3.85 25.89 -10.88
C LYS A 242 5.11 26.19 -11.70
N VAL A 243 5.80 25.18 -12.17
CA VAL A 243 7.09 25.25 -12.86
C VAL A 243 7.00 24.66 -14.25
#